data_14d2063750877cfb8d9b936677c9226a
#
_entry.id   14d2063750877cfb8d9b936677c9226a
#
_cell.length_a   1.000
_cell.length_b   1.000
_cell.length_c   1.000
_cell.angle_alpha   90.00
_cell.angle_beta   90.00
_cell.angle_gamma   90.00
#
_symmetry.space_group_name_H-M   'P 1'
#
loop_
_entity.id
_entity.type
_entity.pdbx_description
1 polymer ?
#
loop_
_entity_poly.entity_id
_entity_poly.type
_entity_poly.pdbx_seq_one_letter_code
_entity_poly.pdbx_strand_id
1 'polypeptide(L)'
;MRKVGIVFLFLIAAFVVIGYLLPRQVHIERSIVVERPASMMFELLNSYRYFNEWSPWAKRDPKAQFIISGPDSGVGARMSWVGEPHLVGSGWQEIAASKPYELINIKLDFDAQGLADTGFALTAQGDATGVTWFFDSDLTEGVNFLDSFLARYFGLLFDRWVGGDYEQGLANLKKFAESLPVSDFTPIEIERVYVDAQNILFITSTSSQDPADIAVAMAESYARISEFMNQVGIGLSGQPMAITRAWEEGGYQFDAAIPVEFIPSDLTGDIRSGKSPSGPAVRAVHHGGYDQMMPTYSKLAAYMSAHGLRQGQVSWEHYISDPGSTEQADRVTLVYVMLEDGDISR
;
A
#
# COMPACT_ATOMS: atom_id res chain seq x y z
N MET A 1 52.07 45.78 3.58
CA MET A 1 50.60 45.98 3.59
C MET A 1 50.01 45.95 2.19
N ARG A 2 50.50 46.70 1.16
CA ARG A 2 49.89 46.72 -0.20
C ARG A 2 49.88 45.36 -0.92
N LYS A 3 50.93 44.51 -0.80
CA LYS A 3 51.00 43.17 -1.40
C LYS A 3 50.01 42.17 -0.72
N VAL A 4 49.81 42.26 0.59
CA VAL A 4 48.86 41.41 1.35
C VAL A 4 47.42 41.76 0.95
N GLY A 5 47.09 43.05 0.74
CA GLY A 5 45.80 43.49 0.28
C GLY A 5 45.45 42.99 -1.15
N ILE A 6 46.46 42.97 -2.04
CA ILE A 6 46.27 42.47 -3.44
C ILE A 6 46.02 40.94 -3.43
N VAL A 7 46.77 40.17 -2.63
CA VAL A 7 46.55 38.72 -2.47
C VAL A 7 45.16 38.43 -1.90
N PHE A 8 44.72 39.17 -0.90
CA PHE A 8 43.39 39.00 -0.31
C PHE A 8 42.27 39.32 -1.31
N LEU A 9 42.43 40.38 -2.11
CA LEU A 9 41.47 40.72 -3.15
C LEU A 9 41.38 39.63 -4.25
N PHE A 10 42.55 39.08 -4.61
CA PHE A 10 42.59 37.97 -5.57
C PHE A 10 41.93 36.70 -5.03
N LEU A 11 42.11 36.37 -3.75
CA LEU A 11 41.44 35.23 -3.11
C LEU A 11 39.92 35.41 -3.06
N ILE A 12 39.42 36.62 -2.76
CA ILE A 12 37.98 36.91 -2.81
C ILE A 12 37.47 36.78 -4.23
N ALA A 13 38.17 37.35 -5.22
CA ALA A 13 37.76 37.23 -6.61
C ALA A 13 37.71 35.75 -7.08
N ALA A 14 38.75 34.98 -6.71
CA ALA A 14 38.78 33.55 -7.00
C ALA A 14 37.61 32.79 -6.32
N PHE A 15 37.35 33.08 -5.05
CA PHE A 15 36.22 32.51 -4.32
C PHE A 15 34.88 32.80 -5.01
N VAL A 16 34.66 34.06 -5.43
CA VAL A 16 33.45 34.43 -6.16
C VAL A 16 33.35 33.70 -7.50
N VAL A 17 34.45 33.67 -8.28
CA VAL A 17 34.45 32.98 -9.58
C VAL A 17 34.19 31.47 -9.43
N ILE A 18 34.87 30.84 -8.46
CA ILE A 18 34.66 29.40 -8.17
C ILE A 18 33.20 29.14 -7.78
N GLY A 19 32.60 29.97 -6.89
CA GLY A 19 31.23 29.81 -6.47
C GLY A 19 30.21 29.86 -7.64
N TYR A 20 30.50 30.68 -8.67
CA TYR A 20 29.67 30.71 -9.89
C TYR A 20 29.87 29.50 -10.81
N LEU A 21 31.03 28.85 -10.75
CA LEU A 21 31.33 27.65 -11.53
C LEU A 21 30.80 26.37 -10.86
N LEU A 22 30.48 26.42 -9.57
CA LEU A 22 29.92 25.28 -8.86
C LEU A 22 28.49 24.95 -9.37
N PRO A 23 28.13 23.65 -9.42
CA PRO A 23 26.78 23.23 -9.78
C PRO A 23 25.72 23.88 -8.89
N ARG A 24 24.60 24.26 -9.48
CA ARG A 24 23.41 24.72 -8.75
C ARG A 24 22.51 23.55 -8.34
N GLN A 25 22.58 22.46 -9.08
CA GLN A 25 21.79 21.26 -8.83
C GLN A 25 22.61 20.23 -8.06
N VAL A 26 21.98 19.62 -7.09
CA VAL A 26 22.51 18.50 -6.31
C VAL A 26 21.65 17.29 -6.63
N HIS A 27 22.32 16.20 -7.01
CA HIS A 27 21.73 14.88 -7.15
C HIS A 27 22.47 13.91 -6.24
N ILE A 28 21.73 13.16 -5.43
CA ILE A 28 22.24 12.15 -4.53
C ILE A 28 21.40 10.90 -4.70
N GLU A 29 22.03 9.75 -4.80
CA GLU A 29 21.33 8.48 -4.81
C GLU A 29 22.10 7.42 -4.03
N ARG A 30 21.35 6.49 -3.41
CA ARG A 30 21.89 5.29 -2.76
C ARG A 30 20.99 4.12 -3.09
N SER A 31 21.59 2.95 -3.24
CA SER A 31 20.87 1.74 -3.64
C SER A 31 21.18 0.58 -2.71
N ILE A 32 20.19 -0.30 -2.54
CA ILE A 32 20.34 -1.57 -1.81
C ILE A 32 19.49 -2.63 -2.49
N VAL A 33 19.87 -3.90 -2.34
CA VAL A 33 19.05 -5.03 -2.74
C VAL A 33 18.33 -5.58 -1.51
N VAL A 34 16.99 -5.72 -1.62
CA VAL A 34 16.11 -6.26 -0.59
C VAL A 34 15.52 -7.57 -1.10
N GLU A 35 15.60 -8.64 -0.30
CA GLU A 35 15.10 -9.99 -0.64
C GLU A 35 13.56 -10.04 -0.50
N ARG A 36 12.89 -9.17 -1.28
CA ARG A 36 11.42 -9.04 -1.34
C ARG A 36 11.01 -8.64 -2.76
N PRO A 37 9.85 -9.11 -3.26
CA PRO A 37 9.33 -8.74 -4.58
C PRO A 37 9.10 -7.25 -4.74
N ALA A 38 9.23 -6.75 -5.96
CA ALA A 38 9.04 -5.31 -6.28
C ALA A 38 7.63 -4.81 -5.93
N SER A 39 6.61 -5.65 -6.06
CA SER A 39 5.25 -5.33 -5.65
C SER A 39 5.15 -5.06 -4.15
N MET A 40 5.76 -5.87 -3.31
CA MET A 40 5.78 -5.67 -1.86
C MET A 40 6.58 -4.41 -1.47
N MET A 41 7.73 -4.20 -2.09
CA MET A 41 8.53 -3.00 -1.84
C MET A 41 7.80 -1.73 -2.25
N PHE A 42 7.09 -1.78 -3.38
CA PHE A 42 6.26 -0.66 -3.84
C PHE A 42 5.15 -0.32 -2.83
N GLU A 43 4.40 -1.31 -2.35
CA GLU A 43 3.32 -1.08 -1.37
C GLU A 43 3.86 -0.49 -0.05
N LEU A 44 5.04 -0.94 0.42
CA LEU A 44 5.67 -0.39 1.62
C LEU A 44 6.13 1.06 1.46
N LEU A 45 6.64 1.42 0.28
CA LEU A 45 7.22 2.74 0.01
C LEU A 45 6.20 3.75 -0.52
N ASN A 46 5.10 3.29 -1.11
CA ASN A 46 4.01 4.11 -1.62
C ASN A 46 3.04 4.61 -0.52
N SER A 47 3.49 4.55 0.74
CA SER A 47 2.76 4.95 1.95
C SER A 47 3.73 5.47 3.03
N TYR A 48 3.27 6.37 3.90
CA TYR A 48 4.05 6.85 5.04
C TYR A 48 3.81 6.07 6.34
N ARG A 49 2.93 5.08 6.33
CA ARG A 49 2.52 4.36 7.54
C ARG A 49 3.70 3.78 8.33
N TYR A 50 4.64 3.16 7.63
CA TYR A 50 5.83 2.56 8.24
C TYR A 50 7.12 3.36 8.05
N PHE A 51 7.02 4.58 7.52
CA PHE A 51 8.20 5.39 7.25
C PHE A 51 9.08 5.57 8.49
N ASN A 52 8.48 5.81 9.65
CA ASN A 52 9.20 6.05 10.90
C ASN A 52 9.83 4.78 11.51
N GLU A 53 9.43 3.58 11.10
CA GLU A 53 10.04 2.32 11.56
C GLU A 53 11.45 2.14 11.03
N TRP A 54 11.71 2.62 9.81
CA TRP A 54 12.99 2.47 9.14
C TRP A 54 13.73 3.79 8.89
N SER A 55 13.05 4.93 8.88
CA SER A 55 13.64 6.25 8.70
C SER A 55 14.68 6.56 9.77
N PRO A 56 15.88 7.06 9.41
CA PRO A 56 16.89 7.43 10.39
C PRO A 56 16.49 8.65 11.21
N TRP A 57 15.63 9.52 10.67
CA TRP A 57 15.25 10.78 11.30
C TRP A 57 14.32 10.61 12.50
N ALA A 58 13.39 9.66 12.48
CA ALA A 58 12.54 9.35 13.62
C ALA A 58 13.32 8.94 14.87
N LYS A 59 14.48 8.26 14.68
CA LYS A 59 15.39 7.89 15.78
C LYS A 59 16.27 9.05 16.22
N ARG A 60 16.57 10.01 15.33
CA ARG A 60 17.39 11.19 15.62
C ARG A 60 16.68 12.18 16.54
N ASP A 61 15.35 12.34 16.36
CA ASP A 61 14.51 13.16 17.23
C ASP A 61 13.26 12.37 17.68
N PRO A 62 13.36 11.63 18.78
CA PRO A 62 12.21 10.84 19.29
C PRO A 62 11.04 11.70 19.81
N LYS A 63 11.21 13.03 19.91
CA LYS A 63 10.16 13.96 20.32
C LYS A 63 9.48 14.63 19.14
N ALA A 64 10.00 14.48 17.93
CA ALA A 64 9.37 15.01 16.73
C ALA A 64 7.95 14.47 16.57
N GLN A 65 7.03 15.33 16.20
CA GLN A 65 5.64 14.96 15.91
C GLN A 65 5.50 14.73 14.41
N PHE A 66 4.98 13.57 14.03
CA PHE A 66 4.70 13.20 12.65
C PHE A 66 3.19 13.08 12.45
N ILE A 67 2.68 13.72 11.40
CA ILE A 67 1.25 13.72 11.06
C ILE A 67 1.11 13.22 9.64
N ILE A 68 0.38 12.11 9.46
CA ILE A 68 0.03 11.57 8.15
C ILE A 68 -1.34 12.11 7.76
N SER A 69 -1.51 12.50 6.51
CA SER A 69 -2.74 13.08 5.95
C SER A 69 -2.87 12.74 4.46
N GLY A 70 -4.05 13.02 3.88
CA GLY A 70 -4.38 12.62 2.51
C GLY A 70 -4.78 11.14 2.43
N PRO A 71 -4.71 10.51 1.26
CA PRO A 71 -4.97 9.09 1.11
C PRO A 71 -3.90 8.25 1.82
N ASP A 72 -4.25 7.04 2.23
CA ASP A 72 -3.34 6.13 2.95
C ASP A 72 -2.11 5.72 2.14
N SER A 73 -2.20 5.73 0.81
CA SER A 73 -1.12 5.40 -0.11
C SER A 73 -1.30 6.07 -1.47
N GLY A 74 -0.22 6.16 -2.25
CA GLY A 74 -0.24 6.72 -3.59
C GLY A 74 -0.23 8.24 -3.64
N VAL A 75 -0.58 8.78 -4.79
CA VAL A 75 -0.53 10.23 -5.06
C VAL A 75 -1.41 11.01 -4.09
N GLY A 76 -0.84 12.04 -3.47
CA GLY A 76 -1.49 12.88 -2.46
C GLY A 76 -1.30 12.38 -1.01
N ALA A 77 -0.79 11.16 -0.79
CA ALA A 77 -0.38 10.74 0.55
C ALA A 77 0.71 11.69 1.04
N ARG A 78 0.56 12.20 2.27
CA ARG A 78 1.40 13.26 2.82
C ARG A 78 1.78 12.97 4.27
N MET A 79 3.02 13.27 4.61
CA MET A 79 3.50 13.28 5.98
C MET A 79 4.15 14.64 6.27
N SER A 80 3.75 15.28 7.37
CA SER A 80 4.40 16.48 7.91
C SER A 80 5.04 16.17 9.24
N TRP A 81 6.09 16.94 9.58
CA TRP A 81 6.75 16.79 10.88
C TRP A 81 7.13 18.13 11.49
N VAL A 82 7.19 18.13 12.81
CA VAL A 82 7.72 19.25 13.62
C VAL A 82 8.63 18.66 14.68
N GLY A 83 9.90 19.01 14.64
CA GLY A 83 10.93 18.57 15.57
C GLY A 83 11.89 19.67 15.93
N GLU A 84 12.94 19.32 16.66
CA GLU A 84 13.98 20.27 17.08
C GLU A 84 14.76 20.81 15.87
N PRO A 85 14.91 22.14 15.70
CA PRO A 85 15.50 22.75 14.50
C PRO A 85 16.89 22.26 14.13
N HIS A 86 17.70 21.84 15.11
CA HIS A 86 19.06 21.34 14.88
C HIS A 86 19.16 19.81 14.78
N LEU A 87 18.05 19.08 14.89
CA LEU A 87 17.98 17.63 14.72
C LEU A 87 17.29 17.26 13.40
N VAL A 88 15.97 17.48 13.30
CA VAL A 88 15.16 17.15 12.12
C VAL A 88 14.37 18.33 11.57
N GLY A 89 14.29 19.46 12.31
CA GLY A 89 13.54 20.64 11.90
C GLY A 89 12.07 20.37 11.68
N SER A 90 11.47 21.13 10.76
CA SER A 90 10.07 20.99 10.36
C SER A 90 9.97 20.91 8.84
N GLY A 91 8.90 20.28 8.34
CA GLY A 91 8.67 20.16 6.92
C GLY A 91 7.53 19.22 6.59
N TRP A 92 7.43 18.91 5.32
CA TRP A 92 6.48 17.91 4.82
C TRP A 92 7.02 17.20 3.59
N GLN A 93 6.48 16.03 3.32
CA GLN A 93 6.69 15.27 2.09
C GLN A 93 5.37 14.72 1.58
N GLU A 94 5.21 14.67 0.24
CA GLU A 94 3.98 14.24 -0.42
C GLU A 94 4.29 13.43 -1.67
N ILE A 95 3.63 12.31 -1.85
CA ILE A 95 3.76 11.51 -3.07
C ILE A 95 3.11 12.27 -4.22
N ALA A 96 3.94 12.76 -5.15
CA ALA A 96 3.51 13.56 -6.29
C ALA A 96 3.21 12.71 -7.53
N ALA A 97 3.90 11.58 -7.70
CA ALA A 97 3.64 10.61 -8.76
C ALA A 97 4.02 9.21 -8.30
N SER A 98 3.29 8.22 -8.82
CA SER A 98 3.49 6.81 -8.47
C SER A 98 3.26 5.96 -9.71
N LYS A 99 4.27 5.17 -10.08
CA LYS A 99 4.20 4.18 -11.15
C LYS A 99 4.38 2.80 -10.53
N PRO A 100 3.36 1.95 -10.55
CA PRO A 100 3.38 0.67 -9.87
C PRO A 100 4.65 -0.15 -10.15
N TYR A 101 5.29 -0.58 -9.06
CA TYR A 101 6.47 -1.45 -9.02
C TYR A 101 7.75 -0.88 -9.64
N GLU A 102 7.74 0.40 -10.08
CA GLU A 102 8.89 1.01 -10.75
C GLU A 102 9.36 2.31 -10.07
N LEU A 103 8.43 3.24 -9.74
CA LEU A 103 8.85 4.59 -9.34
C LEU A 103 7.84 5.25 -8.39
N ILE A 104 8.35 5.91 -7.36
CA ILE A 104 7.59 6.78 -6.47
C ILE A 104 8.33 8.11 -6.41
N ASN A 105 7.72 9.19 -6.91
CA ASN A 105 8.24 10.55 -6.80
C ASN A 105 7.56 11.28 -5.65
N ILE A 106 8.35 11.96 -4.84
CA ILE A 106 7.95 12.64 -3.62
C ILE A 106 8.42 14.10 -3.68
N LYS A 107 7.53 15.03 -3.44
CA LYS A 107 7.87 16.42 -3.15
C LYS A 107 8.21 16.56 -1.68
N LEU A 108 9.29 17.26 -1.39
CA LEU A 108 9.83 17.44 -0.06
C LEU A 108 10.05 18.92 0.18
N ASP A 109 9.59 19.43 1.34
CA ASP A 109 9.76 20.81 1.78
C ASP A 109 10.32 20.81 3.19
N PHE A 110 11.42 21.50 3.38
CA PHE A 110 12.08 21.74 4.67
C PHE A 110 11.75 23.12 5.24
N ASP A 111 10.57 23.66 5.00
CA ASP A 111 10.14 25.00 5.42
C ASP A 111 11.13 26.10 4.98
N ALA A 112 12.12 26.40 5.84
CA ALA A 112 13.08 27.49 5.61
C ALA A 112 14.19 27.14 4.57
N GLN A 113 14.32 25.88 4.13
CA GLN A 113 15.42 25.43 3.28
C GLN A 113 15.02 25.17 1.83
N GLY A 114 13.71 25.28 1.52
CA GLY A 114 13.17 25.18 0.15
C GLY A 114 12.68 23.78 -0.23
N LEU A 115 12.23 23.70 -1.50
CA LEU A 115 11.66 22.50 -2.08
C LEU A 115 12.75 21.59 -2.67
N ALA A 116 12.51 20.29 -2.60
CA ALA A 116 13.30 19.27 -3.26
C ALA A 116 12.41 18.16 -3.83
N ASP A 117 12.95 17.42 -4.77
CA ASP A 117 12.39 16.18 -5.25
C ASP A 117 13.16 15.01 -4.64
N THR A 118 12.45 14.01 -4.14
CA THR A 118 13.02 12.76 -3.67
C THR A 118 12.14 11.60 -4.11
N GLY A 119 12.58 10.39 -3.89
CA GLY A 119 11.73 9.23 -4.22
C GLY A 119 12.50 7.93 -4.30
N PHE A 120 11.79 6.90 -4.77
CA PHE A 120 12.33 5.55 -4.87
C PHE A 120 12.15 5.03 -6.29
N ALA A 121 13.25 4.55 -6.88
CA ALA A 121 13.23 3.74 -8.10
C ALA A 121 13.40 2.27 -7.72
N LEU A 122 12.55 1.41 -8.28
CA LEU A 122 12.51 -0.03 -8.01
C LEU A 122 12.92 -0.79 -9.26
N THR A 123 13.77 -1.79 -9.10
CA THR A 123 14.20 -2.68 -10.18
C THR A 123 14.04 -4.12 -9.73
N ALA A 124 13.10 -4.85 -10.34
CA ALA A 124 12.88 -6.27 -10.03
C ALA A 124 14.12 -7.11 -10.40
N GLN A 125 14.52 -8.00 -9.49
CA GLN A 125 15.67 -8.91 -9.64
C GLN A 125 15.27 -10.34 -9.20
N GLY A 126 14.34 -10.96 -9.95
CA GLY A 126 13.70 -12.20 -9.51
C GLY A 126 12.83 -11.96 -8.29
N ASP A 127 13.08 -12.70 -7.20
CA ASP A 127 12.35 -12.57 -5.93
C ASP A 127 12.87 -11.42 -5.06
N ALA A 128 13.89 -10.70 -5.51
CA ALA A 128 14.48 -9.55 -4.84
C ALA A 128 14.20 -8.25 -5.62
N THR A 129 14.45 -7.11 -4.97
CA THR A 129 14.27 -5.78 -5.54
C THR A 129 15.48 -4.91 -5.26
N GLY A 130 16.05 -4.33 -6.33
CA GLY A 130 16.96 -3.18 -6.22
C GLY A 130 16.13 -1.94 -5.88
N VAL A 131 16.39 -1.33 -4.73
CA VAL A 131 15.75 -0.09 -4.27
C VAL A 131 16.77 1.02 -4.33
N THR A 132 16.53 2.05 -5.13
CA THR A 132 17.32 3.27 -5.21
C THR A 132 16.55 4.41 -4.60
N TRP A 133 17.07 5.03 -3.56
CA TRP A 133 16.54 6.26 -2.97
C TRP A 133 17.31 7.43 -3.52
N PHE A 134 16.63 8.38 -4.17
CA PHE A 134 17.23 9.55 -4.79
C PHE A 134 16.74 10.86 -4.18
N PHE A 135 17.53 11.91 -4.35
CA PHE A 135 17.26 13.29 -3.94
C PHE A 135 17.78 14.25 -4.99
N ASP A 136 16.93 15.18 -5.42
CA ASP A 136 17.24 16.23 -6.37
C ASP A 136 16.81 17.59 -5.81
N SER A 137 17.71 18.58 -5.86
CA SER A 137 17.40 19.95 -5.44
C SER A 137 18.15 20.98 -6.26
N ASP A 138 17.48 22.10 -6.58
CA ASP A 138 18.14 23.29 -7.10
C ASP A 138 18.44 24.26 -5.95
N LEU A 139 19.70 24.33 -5.54
CA LEU A 139 20.16 25.13 -4.41
C LEU A 139 19.96 26.65 -4.60
N THR A 140 19.51 27.05 -5.78
CA THR A 140 19.33 28.47 -6.15
C THR A 140 17.86 28.88 -6.27
N GLU A 141 16.93 27.93 -6.14
CA GLU A 141 15.51 28.18 -6.26
C GLU A 141 14.98 28.85 -4.98
N GLY A 142 14.19 29.91 -5.15
CA GLY A 142 13.50 30.58 -4.05
C GLY A 142 14.41 31.42 -3.12
N VAL A 143 15.73 31.46 -3.35
CA VAL A 143 16.68 32.21 -2.50
C VAL A 143 17.24 33.44 -3.21
N ASN A 144 17.68 34.43 -2.44
CA ASN A 144 18.32 35.61 -2.99
C ASN A 144 19.72 35.30 -3.56
N PHE A 145 20.27 36.24 -4.31
CA PHE A 145 21.54 36.07 -5.01
C PHE A 145 22.72 35.66 -4.10
N LEU A 146 22.83 36.24 -2.90
CA LEU A 146 23.94 35.96 -2.00
C LEU A 146 23.80 34.57 -1.36
N ASP A 147 22.58 34.21 -0.96
CA ASP A 147 22.28 32.88 -0.39
C ASP A 147 22.44 31.78 -1.45
N SER A 148 21.99 32.01 -2.68
CA SER A 148 22.22 31.14 -3.83
C SER A 148 23.71 30.88 -4.08
N PHE A 149 24.53 31.90 -3.96
CA PHE A 149 25.97 31.79 -4.12
C PHE A 149 26.60 30.90 -3.01
N LEU A 150 26.25 31.15 -1.75
CA LEU A 150 26.72 30.37 -0.62
C LEU A 150 26.19 28.93 -0.65
N ALA A 151 24.93 28.73 -1.02
CA ALA A 151 24.28 27.41 -1.12
C ALA A 151 25.05 26.44 -2.04
N ARG A 152 25.66 26.94 -3.13
CA ARG A 152 26.49 26.12 -4.03
C ARG A 152 27.74 25.54 -3.34
N TYR A 153 28.35 26.26 -2.44
CA TYR A 153 29.44 25.72 -1.63
C TYR A 153 28.97 24.67 -0.61
N PHE A 154 27.80 24.89 -0.01
CA PHE A 154 27.17 23.88 0.84
C PHE A 154 26.78 22.62 0.04
N GLY A 155 26.42 22.76 -1.23
CA GLY A 155 26.14 21.65 -2.14
C GLY A 155 27.26 20.62 -2.20
N LEU A 156 28.52 21.03 -2.06
CA LEU A 156 29.67 20.10 -2.02
C LEU A 156 29.68 19.16 -0.80
N LEU A 157 28.92 19.48 0.24
CA LEU A 157 28.84 18.70 1.48
C LEU A 157 27.53 17.87 1.55
N PHE A 158 26.57 18.11 0.66
CA PHE A 158 25.27 17.46 0.69
C PHE A 158 25.35 15.94 0.60
N ASP A 159 26.20 15.41 -0.29
CA ASP A 159 26.39 13.97 -0.41
C ASP A 159 26.86 13.32 0.89
N ARG A 160 27.72 14.01 1.64
CA ARG A 160 28.20 13.51 2.93
C ARG A 160 27.09 13.48 4.00
N TRP A 161 26.17 14.46 3.99
CA TRP A 161 25.13 14.57 5.00
C TRP A 161 23.91 13.71 4.65
N VAL A 162 23.34 13.92 3.46
CA VAL A 162 22.12 13.22 3.00
C VAL A 162 22.45 11.78 2.59
N GLY A 163 23.58 11.56 1.90
CA GLY A 163 23.97 10.21 1.47
C GLY A 163 24.15 9.23 2.62
N GLY A 164 24.75 9.69 3.74
CA GLY A 164 24.88 8.85 4.94
C GLY A 164 23.54 8.50 5.58
N ASP A 165 22.58 9.44 5.60
CA ASP A 165 21.23 9.19 6.08
C ASP A 165 20.48 8.19 5.17
N TYR A 166 20.65 8.30 3.85
CA TYR A 166 20.05 7.39 2.89
C TYR A 166 20.62 5.97 3.01
N GLU A 167 21.92 5.82 3.18
CA GLU A 167 22.55 4.51 3.43
C GLU A 167 21.99 3.86 4.70
N GLN A 168 21.90 4.62 5.79
CA GLN A 168 21.34 4.12 7.05
C GLN A 168 19.84 3.78 6.91
N GLY A 169 19.06 4.65 6.24
CA GLY A 169 17.64 4.44 6.00
C GLY A 169 17.37 3.21 5.15
N LEU A 170 18.10 3.02 4.06
CA LEU A 170 17.99 1.84 3.21
C LEU A 170 18.38 0.55 3.94
N ALA A 171 19.41 0.57 4.77
CA ALA A 171 19.78 -0.58 5.60
C ALA A 171 18.69 -0.95 6.61
N ASN A 172 18.04 0.04 7.23
CA ASN A 172 16.91 -0.17 8.12
C ASN A 172 15.67 -0.67 7.35
N LEU A 173 15.38 -0.09 6.17
CA LEU A 173 14.29 -0.52 5.29
C LEU A 173 14.44 -1.99 4.90
N LYS A 174 15.65 -2.40 4.48
CA LYS A 174 15.94 -3.81 4.17
C LYS A 174 15.60 -4.70 5.36
N LYS A 175 16.09 -4.37 6.54
CA LYS A 175 15.85 -5.14 7.77
C LYS A 175 14.38 -5.22 8.14
N PHE A 176 13.66 -4.10 7.99
CA PHE A 176 12.23 -4.03 8.26
C PHE A 176 11.45 -4.87 7.24
N ALA A 177 11.63 -4.64 5.95
CA ALA A 177 10.93 -5.36 4.90
C ALA A 177 11.18 -6.88 4.96
N GLU A 178 12.43 -7.31 5.24
CA GLU A 178 12.78 -8.72 5.36
C GLU A 178 12.25 -9.38 6.64
N SER A 179 11.80 -8.61 7.64
CA SER A 179 11.10 -9.14 8.82
C SER A 179 9.63 -9.44 8.57
N LEU A 180 9.05 -8.88 7.51
CA LEU A 180 7.65 -9.12 7.14
C LEU A 180 7.50 -10.43 6.33
N PRO A 181 6.32 -11.07 6.32
CA PRO A 181 6.05 -12.22 5.45
C PRO A 181 6.29 -11.88 3.98
N VAL A 182 6.90 -12.82 3.23
CA VAL A 182 7.09 -12.66 1.78
C VAL A 182 5.74 -12.72 1.08
N SER A 183 5.44 -11.74 0.24
CA SER A 183 4.30 -11.81 -0.66
C SER A 183 4.54 -11.03 -1.93
N ASP A 184 4.25 -11.67 -3.06
CA ASP A 184 4.17 -11.03 -4.36
C ASP A 184 2.69 -10.73 -4.67
N PHE A 185 2.34 -9.44 -4.82
CA PHE A 185 0.98 -9.02 -5.14
C PHE A 185 0.71 -9.01 -6.65
N THR A 186 1.73 -9.19 -7.49
CA THR A 186 1.54 -9.30 -8.93
C THR A 186 1.10 -10.74 -9.30
N PRO A 187 0.14 -10.94 -10.22
CA PRO A 187 -0.62 -9.93 -10.97
C PRO A 187 -2.01 -9.63 -10.36
N ILE A 188 -2.18 -9.64 -9.05
CA ILE A 188 -3.48 -9.53 -8.39
C ILE A 188 -3.86 -8.05 -8.19
N GLU A 189 -5.09 -7.67 -8.53
CA GLU A 189 -5.65 -6.36 -8.22
C GLU A 189 -6.21 -6.38 -6.80
N ILE A 190 -5.67 -5.53 -5.91
CA ILE A 190 -6.11 -5.38 -4.52
C ILE A 190 -6.58 -3.94 -4.31
N GLU A 191 -7.77 -3.79 -3.75
CA GLU A 191 -8.38 -2.49 -3.47
C GLU A 191 -8.94 -2.43 -2.05
N ARG A 192 -8.95 -1.23 -1.47
CA ARG A 192 -9.73 -0.93 -0.28
C ARG A 192 -11.10 -0.43 -0.71
N VAL A 193 -12.13 -1.03 -0.19
CA VAL A 193 -13.51 -0.75 -0.58
C VAL A 193 -14.40 -0.61 0.66
N TYR A 194 -15.48 0.15 0.54
CA TYR A 194 -16.58 0.10 1.49
C TYR A 194 -17.74 -0.66 0.87
N VAL A 195 -18.20 -1.71 1.53
CA VAL A 195 -19.26 -2.60 1.03
C VAL A 195 -20.57 -2.30 1.73
N ASP A 196 -21.63 -2.09 0.96
CA ASP A 196 -22.97 -1.88 1.46
C ASP A 196 -23.69 -3.21 1.72
N ALA A 197 -24.51 -3.24 2.80
CA ALA A 197 -25.29 -4.41 3.14
C ALA A 197 -26.42 -4.67 2.13
N GLN A 198 -26.52 -5.90 1.64
CA GLN A 198 -27.60 -6.39 0.79
C GLN A 198 -28.52 -7.32 1.57
N ASN A 199 -29.81 -7.42 1.16
CA ASN A 199 -30.68 -8.50 1.61
C ASN A 199 -30.20 -9.81 1.00
N ILE A 200 -30.07 -10.87 1.79
CA ILE A 200 -29.67 -12.18 1.30
C ILE A 200 -30.61 -13.28 1.78
N LEU A 201 -30.79 -14.28 0.96
CA LEU A 201 -31.24 -15.62 1.36
C LEU A 201 -30.00 -16.52 1.43
N PHE A 202 -29.89 -17.34 2.49
CA PHE A 202 -28.71 -18.18 2.66
C PHE A 202 -29.02 -19.51 3.31
N ILE A 203 -28.17 -20.49 3.08
CA ILE A 203 -28.11 -21.77 3.79
C ILE A 203 -26.74 -21.88 4.42
N THR A 204 -26.68 -22.18 5.72
CA THR A 204 -25.43 -22.50 6.41
C THR A 204 -25.06 -23.96 6.12
N SER A 205 -23.91 -24.19 5.53
CA SER A 205 -23.42 -25.50 5.13
C SER A 205 -22.07 -25.80 5.77
N THR A 206 -21.75 -27.08 5.90
CA THR A 206 -20.45 -27.54 6.40
C THR A 206 -19.91 -28.60 5.43
N SER A 207 -18.61 -28.52 5.12
CA SER A 207 -17.91 -29.50 4.28
C SER A 207 -16.53 -29.82 4.87
N SER A 208 -15.86 -30.82 4.32
CA SER A 208 -14.41 -30.93 4.50
C SER A 208 -13.69 -29.72 3.87
N GLN A 209 -12.39 -29.61 4.06
CA GLN A 209 -11.56 -28.57 3.40
C GLN A 209 -11.14 -28.97 1.97
N ASP A 210 -11.60 -30.12 1.48
CA ASP A 210 -11.35 -30.54 0.09
C ASP A 210 -12.16 -29.66 -0.87
N PRO A 211 -11.53 -29.04 -1.88
CA PRO A 211 -12.21 -28.17 -2.85
C PRO A 211 -13.41 -28.84 -3.57
N ALA A 212 -13.35 -30.15 -3.81
CA ALA A 212 -14.44 -30.88 -4.46
C ALA A 212 -15.66 -31.01 -3.53
N ASP A 213 -15.45 -31.30 -2.25
CA ASP A 213 -16.52 -31.39 -1.25
C ASP A 213 -17.16 -30.00 -1.02
N ILE A 214 -16.34 -28.95 -0.98
CA ILE A 214 -16.82 -27.56 -0.88
C ILE A 214 -17.72 -27.22 -2.08
N ALA A 215 -17.27 -27.54 -3.31
CA ALA A 215 -18.01 -27.26 -4.54
C ALA A 215 -19.37 -27.99 -4.56
N VAL A 216 -19.42 -29.23 -4.10
CA VAL A 216 -20.68 -30.00 -3.99
C VAL A 216 -21.63 -29.35 -3.00
N ALA A 217 -21.18 -29.05 -1.78
CA ALA A 217 -22.02 -28.43 -0.74
C ALA A 217 -22.55 -27.03 -1.16
N MET A 218 -21.72 -26.24 -1.87
CA MET A 218 -22.13 -24.96 -2.44
C MET A 218 -23.21 -25.13 -3.51
N ALA A 219 -22.97 -26.02 -4.49
CA ALA A 219 -23.89 -26.26 -5.58
C ALA A 219 -25.27 -26.71 -5.07
N GLU A 220 -25.33 -27.63 -4.11
CA GLU A 220 -26.57 -28.08 -3.47
C GLU A 220 -27.30 -26.92 -2.77
N SER A 221 -26.59 -26.10 -2.03
CA SER A 221 -27.14 -24.96 -1.30
C SER A 221 -27.71 -23.91 -2.26
N TYR A 222 -26.97 -23.53 -3.30
CA TYR A 222 -27.43 -22.56 -4.30
C TYR A 222 -28.63 -23.11 -5.11
N ALA A 223 -28.62 -24.39 -5.47
CA ALA A 223 -29.77 -24.99 -6.19
C ALA A 223 -31.07 -24.90 -5.37
N ARG A 224 -30.99 -25.20 -4.06
CA ARG A 224 -32.14 -25.13 -3.14
C ARG A 224 -32.64 -23.71 -2.95
N ILE A 225 -31.74 -22.72 -2.77
CA ILE A 225 -32.16 -21.32 -2.66
C ILE A 225 -32.79 -20.85 -3.97
N SER A 226 -32.19 -21.19 -5.12
CA SER A 226 -32.70 -20.80 -6.44
C SER A 226 -34.08 -21.43 -6.74
N GLU A 227 -34.27 -22.68 -6.35
CA GLU A 227 -35.56 -23.34 -6.48
C GLU A 227 -36.65 -22.62 -5.65
N PHE A 228 -36.33 -22.30 -4.39
CA PHE A 228 -37.23 -21.52 -3.54
C PHE A 228 -37.55 -20.15 -4.13
N MET A 229 -36.51 -19.41 -4.60
CA MET A 229 -36.68 -18.09 -5.23
C MET A 229 -37.64 -18.17 -6.45
N ASN A 230 -37.47 -19.19 -7.27
CA ASN A 230 -38.38 -19.43 -8.43
C ASN A 230 -39.80 -19.71 -8.00
N GLN A 231 -40.01 -20.49 -6.91
CA GLN A 231 -41.36 -20.82 -6.40
C GLN A 231 -42.10 -19.58 -5.87
N VAL A 232 -41.38 -18.64 -5.25
CA VAL A 232 -41.93 -17.40 -4.66
C VAL A 232 -41.85 -16.19 -5.58
N GLY A 233 -41.21 -16.32 -6.76
CA GLY A 233 -41.11 -15.27 -7.77
C GLY A 233 -40.17 -14.14 -7.38
N ILE A 234 -39.05 -14.44 -6.70
CA ILE A 234 -38.02 -13.43 -6.30
C ILE A 234 -36.85 -13.49 -7.27
N GLY A 235 -36.43 -12.32 -7.76
CA GLY A 235 -35.26 -12.15 -8.61
C GLY A 235 -33.96 -12.00 -7.83
N LEU A 236 -32.85 -12.27 -8.51
CA LEU A 236 -31.49 -11.96 -8.04
C LEU A 236 -31.28 -10.43 -8.02
N SER A 237 -30.69 -9.90 -6.97
CA SER A 237 -30.27 -8.47 -6.91
C SER A 237 -28.75 -8.28 -6.92
N GLY A 238 -27.99 -9.38 -6.99
CA GLY A 238 -26.53 -9.36 -7.00
C GLY A 238 -25.94 -10.74 -7.28
N GLN A 239 -24.63 -10.83 -7.19
CA GLN A 239 -23.89 -12.07 -7.43
C GLN A 239 -23.98 -13.03 -6.24
N PRO A 240 -24.08 -14.35 -6.47
CA PRO A 240 -23.97 -15.33 -5.39
C PRO A 240 -22.66 -15.17 -4.60
N MET A 241 -22.73 -15.43 -3.30
CA MET A 241 -21.58 -15.28 -2.41
C MET A 241 -21.48 -16.43 -1.42
N ALA A 242 -20.23 -16.75 -1.01
CA ALA A 242 -19.97 -17.59 0.14
C ALA A 242 -19.40 -16.74 1.27
N ILE A 243 -20.01 -16.78 2.45
CA ILE A 243 -19.57 -16.04 3.63
C ILE A 243 -18.96 -17.04 4.59
N THR A 244 -17.64 -16.91 4.85
CA THR A 244 -16.91 -17.79 5.76
C THR A 244 -17.38 -17.59 7.20
N ARG A 245 -17.76 -18.70 7.85
CA ARG A 245 -18.12 -18.75 9.28
C ARG A 245 -17.02 -19.34 10.13
N ALA A 246 -16.42 -20.43 9.69
CA ALA A 246 -15.28 -21.06 10.31
C ALA A 246 -14.45 -21.84 9.31
N TRP A 247 -13.13 -21.80 9.46
CA TRP A 247 -12.17 -22.61 8.74
C TRP A 247 -11.20 -23.20 9.77
N GLU A 248 -11.48 -24.42 10.21
CA GLU A 248 -10.79 -25.09 11.30
C GLU A 248 -10.40 -26.53 10.92
N GLU A 249 -9.58 -27.20 11.73
CA GLU A 249 -9.20 -28.61 11.48
C GLU A 249 -10.42 -29.56 11.33
N GLY A 250 -11.59 -29.16 11.86
CA GLY A 250 -12.85 -29.93 11.76
C GLY A 250 -13.61 -29.74 10.46
N GLY A 251 -13.20 -28.84 9.58
CA GLY A 251 -13.85 -28.57 8.31
C GLY A 251 -14.04 -27.08 8.00
N TYR A 252 -14.82 -26.83 6.97
CA TYR A 252 -15.20 -25.48 6.51
C TYR A 252 -16.70 -25.26 6.72
N GLN A 253 -17.06 -24.25 7.50
CA GLN A 253 -18.45 -23.79 7.66
C GLN A 253 -18.64 -22.45 6.94
N PHE A 254 -19.68 -22.33 6.12
CA PHE A 254 -19.98 -21.15 5.34
C PHE A 254 -21.49 -20.96 5.14
N ASP A 255 -21.88 -19.72 4.85
CA ASP A 255 -23.20 -19.42 4.33
C ASP A 255 -23.12 -19.32 2.79
N ALA A 256 -23.77 -20.22 2.08
CA ALA A 256 -24.05 -20.05 0.67
C ALA A 256 -25.22 -19.05 0.55
N ALA A 257 -24.97 -17.85 0.00
CA ALA A 257 -25.92 -16.76 0.03
C ALA A 257 -26.18 -16.19 -1.37
N ILE A 258 -27.43 -15.77 -1.60
CA ILE A 258 -27.88 -15.12 -2.84
C ILE A 258 -28.53 -13.78 -2.47
N PRO A 259 -28.04 -12.65 -3.02
CA PRO A 259 -28.66 -11.34 -2.84
C PRO A 259 -30.03 -11.28 -3.51
N VAL A 260 -31.01 -10.72 -2.79
CA VAL A 260 -32.40 -10.62 -3.22
C VAL A 260 -32.94 -9.20 -3.08
N GLU A 261 -33.90 -8.82 -3.94
CA GLU A 261 -34.52 -7.50 -3.88
C GLU A 261 -35.28 -7.25 -2.57
N PHE A 262 -35.97 -8.29 -2.09
CA PHE A 262 -36.70 -8.23 -0.82
C PHE A 262 -36.69 -9.59 -0.13
N ILE A 263 -36.90 -9.60 1.19
CA ILE A 263 -36.98 -10.81 2.01
C ILE A 263 -38.44 -11.24 2.08
N PRO A 264 -38.78 -12.48 1.66
CA PRO A 264 -40.15 -13.00 1.77
C PRO A 264 -40.54 -13.27 3.24
N SER A 265 -41.85 -13.18 3.54
CA SER A 265 -42.37 -13.41 4.90
C SER A 265 -42.22 -14.86 5.37
N ASP A 266 -42.38 -15.79 4.43
CA ASP A 266 -42.36 -17.22 4.72
C ASP A 266 -41.17 -17.91 4.09
N LEU A 267 -40.25 -18.39 4.92
CA LEU A 267 -39.10 -19.17 4.52
C LEU A 267 -39.35 -20.66 4.77
N THR A 268 -38.80 -21.51 3.93
CA THR A 268 -38.97 -22.96 4.02
C THR A 268 -37.68 -23.70 4.30
N GLY A 269 -37.77 -24.80 5.03
CA GLY A 269 -36.63 -25.68 5.34
C GLY A 269 -35.54 -24.99 6.17
N ASP A 270 -34.30 -25.05 5.70
CA ASP A 270 -33.14 -24.48 6.31
C ASP A 270 -32.67 -23.13 5.65
N ILE A 271 -33.50 -22.63 4.71
CA ILE A 271 -33.25 -21.29 4.14
C ILE A 271 -33.52 -20.24 5.21
N ARG A 272 -32.54 -19.34 5.34
CA ARG A 272 -32.54 -18.20 6.25
C ARG A 272 -32.46 -16.90 5.45
N SER A 273 -32.83 -15.81 6.09
CA SER A 273 -32.65 -14.46 5.55
C SER A 273 -31.80 -13.60 6.45
N GLY A 274 -31.10 -12.61 5.87
CA GLY A 274 -30.26 -11.70 6.62
C GLY A 274 -29.72 -10.57 5.78
N LYS A 275 -28.66 -9.97 6.27
CA LYS A 275 -27.86 -8.99 5.56
C LYS A 275 -26.49 -9.59 5.22
N SER A 276 -25.97 -9.25 4.04
CA SER A 276 -24.58 -9.55 3.69
C SER A 276 -23.61 -8.80 4.59
N PRO A 277 -22.33 -9.21 4.66
CA PRO A 277 -21.28 -8.38 5.27
C PRO A 277 -21.29 -6.99 4.69
N SER A 278 -21.00 -5.97 5.55
CA SER A 278 -20.95 -4.56 5.16
C SER A 278 -19.93 -3.81 6.00
N GLY A 279 -19.33 -2.80 5.41
CA GLY A 279 -18.29 -2.01 6.06
C GLY A 279 -16.99 -1.96 5.26
N PRO A 280 -15.90 -1.48 5.88
CA PRO A 280 -14.60 -1.41 5.25
C PRO A 280 -14.02 -2.81 5.02
N ALA A 281 -13.49 -3.03 3.82
CA ALA A 281 -12.90 -4.31 3.41
C ALA A 281 -11.75 -4.11 2.44
N VAL A 282 -10.86 -5.10 2.37
CA VAL A 282 -9.92 -5.26 1.27
C VAL A 282 -10.52 -6.27 0.30
N ARG A 283 -10.48 -5.93 -0.99
CA ARG A 283 -10.97 -6.77 -2.09
C ARG A 283 -9.83 -7.16 -3.01
N ALA A 284 -9.76 -8.42 -3.39
CA ALA A 284 -8.89 -8.90 -4.45
C ALA A 284 -9.70 -9.53 -5.59
N VAL A 285 -9.20 -9.40 -6.81
CA VAL A 285 -9.74 -10.11 -7.98
C VAL A 285 -8.96 -11.41 -8.16
N HIS A 286 -9.63 -12.55 -7.98
CA HIS A 286 -9.06 -13.86 -8.25
C HIS A 286 -9.46 -14.33 -9.65
N HIS A 287 -8.47 -14.76 -10.43
CA HIS A 287 -8.67 -15.41 -11.73
C HIS A 287 -8.25 -16.88 -11.62
N GLY A 288 -9.10 -17.78 -12.08
CA GLY A 288 -8.82 -19.21 -12.08
C GLY A 288 -9.78 -20.07 -11.28
N GLY A 289 -9.36 -21.29 -10.99
CA GLY A 289 -10.18 -22.27 -10.27
C GLY A 289 -10.27 -22.00 -8.77
N TYR A 290 -11.35 -22.45 -8.17
CA TYR A 290 -11.58 -22.29 -6.73
C TYR A 290 -10.55 -23.05 -5.87
N ASP A 291 -9.92 -24.09 -6.41
CA ASP A 291 -8.80 -24.83 -5.82
C ASP A 291 -7.52 -23.96 -5.68
N GLN A 292 -7.45 -22.83 -6.37
CA GLN A 292 -6.33 -21.88 -6.36
C GLN A 292 -6.59 -20.61 -5.53
N MET A 293 -7.62 -20.58 -4.71
CA MET A 293 -7.99 -19.42 -3.90
C MET A 293 -7.00 -19.09 -2.77
N MET A 294 -6.37 -20.10 -2.17
CA MET A 294 -5.46 -19.91 -1.04
C MET A 294 -4.29 -18.94 -1.30
N PRO A 295 -3.63 -18.96 -2.47
CA PRO A 295 -2.65 -17.92 -2.82
C PRO A 295 -3.22 -16.50 -2.80
N THR A 296 -4.49 -16.31 -3.23
CA THR A 296 -5.16 -15.00 -3.19
C THR A 296 -5.37 -14.51 -1.76
N TYR A 297 -5.83 -15.38 -0.86
CA TYR A 297 -5.95 -15.04 0.56
C TYR A 297 -4.58 -14.73 1.21
N SER A 298 -3.54 -15.47 0.85
CA SER A 298 -2.18 -15.19 1.34
C SER A 298 -1.68 -13.81 0.90
N LYS A 299 -1.96 -13.42 -0.35
CA LYS A 299 -1.62 -12.09 -0.88
C LYS A 299 -2.41 -10.97 -0.19
N LEU A 300 -3.71 -11.18 0.07
CA LEU A 300 -4.53 -10.24 0.85
C LEU A 300 -3.98 -10.06 2.27
N ALA A 301 -3.63 -11.15 2.96
CA ALA A 301 -3.07 -11.09 4.31
C ALA A 301 -1.74 -10.32 4.34
N ALA A 302 -0.88 -10.54 3.35
CA ALA A 302 0.38 -9.84 3.25
C ALA A 302 0.20 -8.35 2.86
N TYR A 303 -0.75 -8.03 1.98
CA TYR A 303 -1.13 -6.65 1.68
C TYR A 303 -1.61 -5.94 2.95
N MET A 304 -2.52 -6.56 3.72
CA MET A 304 -3.00 -6.00 4.98
C MET A 304 -1.86 -5.78 5.97
N SER A 305 -0.93 -6.75 6.09
CA SER A 305 0.26 -6.62 6.93
C SER A 305 1.13 -5.45 6.49
N ALA A 306 1.41 -5.31 5.18
CA ALA A 306 2.22 -4.23 4.61
C ALA A 306 1.59 -2.84 4.84
N HIS A 307 0.26 -2.75 4.90
CA HIS A 307 -0.46 -1.52 5.17
C HIS A 307 -0.89 -1.37 6.64
N GLY A 308 -0.52 -2.31 7.53
CA GLY A 308 -0.91 -2.35 8.94
C GLY A 308 -2.42 -2.36 9.14
N LEU A 309 -3.14 -2.95 8.21
CA LEU A 309 -4.58 -3.15 8.30
C LEU A 309 -4.85 -4.38 9.17
N ARG A 310 -5.85 -4.29 10.02
CA ARG A 310 -6.24 -5.41 10.88
C ARG A 310 -7.44 -6.13 10.29
N GLN A 311 -7.30 -7.45 10.18
CA GLN A 311 -8.37 -8.30 9.69
C GLN A 311 -9.52 -8.32 10.69
N GLY A 312 -10.73 -8.05 10.21
CA GLY A 312 -11.97 -8.28 10.94
C GLY A 312 -12.37 -9.75 10.96
N GLN A 313 -13.55 -10.02 11.49
CA GLN A 313 -14.00 -11.39 11.76
C GLN A 313 -14.54 -12.14 10.55
N VAL A 314 -14.78 -11.46 9.42
CA VAL A 314 -15.51 -12.03 8.27
C VAL A 314 -14.71 -11.89 6.99
N SER A 315 -14.63 -12.97 6.23
CA SER A 315 -14.23 -12.97 4.82
C SER A 315 -15.35 -13.58 3.97
N TRP A 316 -15.45 -13.14 2.72
CA TRP A 316 -16.46 -13.67 1.80
C TRP A 316 -15.99 -13.56 0.35
N GLU A 317 -16.63 -14.30 -0.51
CA GLU A 317 -16.36 -14.38 -1.93
C GLU A 317 -17.62 -14.05 -2.72
N HIS A 318 -17.48 -13.27 -3.82
CA HIS A 318 -18.54 -13.08 -4.81
C HIS A 318 -18.16 -13.81 -6.09
N TYR A 319 -19.01 -14.71 -6.55
CA TYR A 319 -18.80 -15.51 -7.76
C TYR A 319 -19.34 -14.75 -8.98
N ILE A 320 -18.43 -14.09 -9.71
CA ILE A 320 -18.79 -13.25 -10.87
C ILE A 320 -19.09 -14.13 -12.10
N SER A 321 -18.28 -15.18 -12.30
CA SER A 321 -18.44 -16.12 -13.40
C SER A 321 -19.34 -17.28 -13.01
N ASP A 322 -20.24 -17.66 -13.91
CA ASP A 322 -21.04 -18.88 -13.76
C ASP A 322 -20.13 -20.11 -14.02
N PRO A 323 -19.92 -20.98 -13.02
CA PRO A 323 -19.05 -22.15 -13.16
C PRO A 323 -19.57 -23.19 -14.18
N GLY A 324 -20.87 -23.15 -14.52
CA GLY A 324 -21.46 -24.05 -15.51
C GLY A 324 -21.18 -23.65 -16.95
N SER A 325 -20.85 -22.39 -17.21
CA SER A 325 -20.63 -21.82 -18.54
C SER A 325 -19.26 -21.24 -18.79
N THR A 326 -18.43 -21.07 -17.73
CA THR A 326 -17.10 -20.44 -17.82
C THR A 326 -16.00 -21.49 -17.58
N GLU A 327 -15.01 -21.54 -18.48
CA GLU A 327 -13.82 -22.39 -18.29
C GLU A 327 -13.09 -22.02 -16.99
N GLN A 328 -12.49 -23.02 -16.33
CA GLN A 328 -11.88 -22.84 -15.02
C GLN A 328 -10.82 -21.72 -15.01
N ALA A 329 -10.01 -21.62 -16.06
CA ALA A 329 -8.95 -20.59 -16.17
C ALA A 329 -9.49 -19.15 -16.29
N ASP A 330 -10.72 -18.99 -16.82
CA ASP A 330 -11.34 -17.68 -17.08
C ASP A 330 -12.32 -17.25 -15.98
N ARG A 331 -12.48 -18.08 -14.95
CA ARG A 331 -13.36 -17.74 -13.83
C ARG A 331 -12.84 -16.54 -13.05
N VAL A 332 -13.76 -15.67 -12.66
CA VAL A 332 -13.49 -14.48 -11.85
C VAL A 332 -14.25 -14.59 -10.53
N THR A 333 -13.54 -14.43 -9.43
CA THR A 333 -14.10 -14.36 -8.08
C THR A 333 -13.55 -13.12 -7.38
N LEU A 334 -14.42 -12.33 -6.77
CA LEU A 334 -13.99 -11.24 -5.90
C LEU A 334 -13.88 -11.78 -4.47
N VAL A 335 -12.68 -11.68 -3.89
CA VAL A 335 -12.38 -12.13 -2.53
C VAL A 335 -12.30 -10.93 -1.62
N TYR A 336 -13.06 -10.94 -0.54
CA TYR A 336 -13.14 -9.86 0.41
C TYR A 336 -12.68 -10.31 1.79
N VAL A 337 -11.94 -9.45 2.47
CA VAL A 337 -11.61 -9.58 3.88
C VAL A 337 -12.02 -8.29 4.59
N MET A 338 -12.93 -8.40 5.55
CA MET A 338 -13.37 -7.26 6.35
C MET A 338 -12.22 -6.70 7.15
N LEU A 339 -12.19 -5.38 7.30
CA LEU A 339 -11.25 -4.68 8.18
C LEU A 339 -11.91 -4.39 9.53
N GLU A 340 -11.11 -4.32 10.60
CA GLU A 340 -11.59 -3.80 11.89
C GLU A 340 -11.98 -2.32 11.78
N ASP A 341 -12.97 -1.90 12.58
CA ASP A 341 -13.41 -0.51 12.62
C ASP A 341 -12.25 0.41 13.02
N GLY A 342 -12.04 1.44 12.22
CA GLY A 342 -10.98 2.45 12.43
C GLY A 342 -9.85 2.42 11.39
N ASP A 343 -9.78 1.41 10.54
CA ASP A 343 -8.71 1.26 9.54
C ASP A 343 -9.01 1.95 8.19
N ILE A 344 -10.19 2.56 8.03
CA ILE A 344 -10.48 3.49 6.91
C ILE A 344 -11.04 4.79 7.49
N SER A 345 -10.28 5.86 7.43
CA SER A 345 -10.83 7.22 7.52
C SER A 345 -11.68 7.47 6.27
N ARG A 346 -12.95 7.83 6.46
CA ARG A 346 -13.87 8.25 5.39
C ARG A 346 -13.34 9.44 4.64
#